data_ed4fa8d3cdba81aca31eb54c17f1051b
#
_entry.id   ed4fa8d3cdba81aca31eb54c17f1051b
#
_cell.length_a   1.000
_cell.length_b   1.000
_cell.length_c   1.000
_cell.angle_alpha   90.00
_cell.angle_beta   90.00
_cell.angle_gamma   90.00
#
_symmetry.space_group_name_H-M   'P 1'
#
loop_
_entity.id
_entity.type
_entity.pdbx_description
1 polymer ?
#
loop_
_entity_poly.entity_id
_entity_poly.type
_entity_poly.pdbx_seq_one_letter_code
_entity_poly.pdbx_strand_id
1 'polypeptide(L)'
;MKAKPFQFLELPRKMPRELPASTRVLGWQEIYGQFTASEAADQGARCLDCGNPYCEWKCPVHNPIPDWLALVREGRLFEAAELAHSTNPLPEICGRVCP
;
A
#
# COMPACT_ATOMS: atom_id res chain seq x y z
N MET A 1 4.27 15.02 -9.69
CA MET A 1 5.68 14.67 -10.01
C MET A 1 5.69 13.32 -10.71
N LYS A 2 6.27 13.26 -11.90
CA LYS A 2 6.35 11.99 -12.63
C LYS A 2 7.25 11.02 -11.85
N ALA A 3 6.82 9.77 -11.71
CA ALA A 3 7.66 8.73 -11.13
C ALA A 3 8.93 8.58 -11.95
N LYS A 4 10.07 8.50 -11.27
CA LYS A 4 11.31 8.10 -11.94
C LYS A 4 11.18 6.64 -12.33
N PRO A 5 11.45 6.25 -13.58
CA PRO A 5 11.52 4.83 -13.94
C PRO A 5 12.61 4.16 -13.09
N PHE A 6 12.38 2.91 -12.71
CA PHE A 6 13.31 2.13 -11.90
C PHE A 6 13.54 2.61 -10.45
N GLN A 7 12.67 3.44 -9.93
CA GLN A 7 12.75 3.92 -8.55
C GLN A 7 12.76 2.76 -7.53
N PHE A 8 12.13 1.64 -7.87
CA PHE A 8 12.11 0.43 -7.05
C PHE A 8 13.51 -0.19 -6.85
N LEU A 9 14.50 0.15 -7.66
CA LEU A 9 15.88 -0.31 -7.47
C LEU A 9 16.58 0.47 -6.35
N GLU A 10 16.16 1.70 -6.10
CA GLU A 10 16.73 2.56 -5.06
C GLU A 10 15.94 2.47 -3.75
N LEU A 11 14.65 2.21 -3.82
CA LEU A 11 13.75 2.11 -2.68
C LEU A 11 13.43 0.63 -2.39
N PRO A 12 14.02 0.03 -1.37
CA PRO A 12 13.75 -1.37 -1.04
C PRO A 12 12.31 -1.56 -0.54
N ARG A 13 11.79 -2.75 -0.73
CA ARG A 13 10.52 -3.13 -0.14
C ARG A 13 10.63 -3.11 1.39
N LYS A 14 9.66 -2.47 2.04
CA LYS A 14 9.58 -2.39 3.48
C LYS A 14 8.21 -2.88 3.95
N MET A 15 8.21 -3.75 4.93
CA MET A 15 7.00 -4.22 5.59
C MET A 15 6.76 -3.42 6.87
N PRO A 16 5.50 -3.30 7.34
CA PRO A 16 5.24 -2.74 8.66
C PRO A 16 5.97 -3.52 9.75
N ARG A 17 6.36 -2.83 10.81
CA ARG A 17 6.95 -3.49 11.98
C ARG A 17 5.92 -4.38 12.64
N GLU A 18 6.33 -5.56 13.05
CA GLU A 18 5.48 -6.49 13.79
C GLU A 18 5.87 -6.47 15.28
N LEU A 19 4.88 -6.61 16.14
CA LEU A 19 5.13 -6.86 17.55
C LEU A 19 5.86 -8.20 17.73
N PRO A 20 6.80 -8.31 18.70
CA PRO A 20 7.44 -9.57 19.03
C PRO A 20 6.43 -10.65 19.40
N ALA A 21 6.71 -11.90 19.04
CA ALA A 21 5.81 -13.02 19.33
C ALA A 21 5.48 -13.14 20.82
N SER A 22 6.46 -12.87 21.69
CA SER A 22 6.27 -12.87 23.14
C SER A 22 5.21 -11.85 23.63
N THR A 23 5.08 -10.73 22.94
CA THR A 23 4.07 -9.71 23.23
C THR A 23 2.72 -10.06 22.62
N ARG A 24 2.72 -10.60 21.41
CA ARG A 24 1.49 -10.94 20.69
C ARG A 24 0.64 -11.99 21.40
N VAL A 25 1.27 -12.96 22.05
CA VAL A 25 0.57 -14.04 22.77
C VAL A 25 -0.13 -13.57 24.05
N LEU A 26 0.16 -12.36 24.52
CA LEU A 26 -0.43 -11.81 25.73
C LEU A 26 -1.81 -11.17 25.53
N GLY A 27 -2.29 -11.04 24.30
CA GLY A 27 -3.55 -10.38 24.02
C GLY A 27 -3.98 -10.46 22.56
N TRP A 28 -5.00 -9.66 22.23
CA TRP A 28 -5.64 -9.61 20.91
C TRP A 28 -5.47 -8.25 20.24
N GLN A 29 -4.37 -7.59 20.51
CA GLN A 29 -4.10 -6.26 19.97
C GLN A 29 -3.58 -6.33 18.52
N GLU A 30 -3.60 -5.18 17.84
CA GLU A 30 -3.01 -5.03 16.50
C GLU A 30 -1.51 -5.35 16.54
N ILE A 31 -1.08 -6.26 15.68
CA ILE A 31 0.31 -6.72 15.66
C ILE A 31 1.22 -5.91 14.76
N TYR A 32 0.67 -5.18 13.79
CA TYR A 32 1.44 -4.37 12.85
C TYR A 32 1.52 -2.91 13.29
N GLY A 33 2.71 -2.34 13.19
CA GLY A 33 2.91 -0.90 13.36
C GLY A 33 2.41 -0.11 12.16
N GLN A 34 2.39 1.20 12.30
CA GLN A 34 2.01 2.11 11.24
C GLN A 34 3.24 2.66 10.52
N PHE A 35 3.13 2.83 9.21
CA PHE A 35 4.09 3.62 8.46
C PHE A 35 3.96 5.10 8.78
N THR A 36 5.08 5.80 8.79
CA THR A 36 5.07 7.26 8.73
C THR A 36 4.60 7.71 7.34
N ALA A 37 4.20 8.97 7.21
CA ALA A 37 3.81 9.52 5.90
C ALA A 37 4.94 9.39 4.87
N SER A 38 6.19 9.59 5.29
CA SER A 38 7.37 9.43 4.43
C SER A 38 7.57 7.97 3.99
N GLU A 39 7.47 7.03 4.92
CA GLU A 39 7.59 5.60 4.61
C GLU A 39 6.49 5.14 3.64
N ALA A 40 5.26 5.60 3.84
CA ALA A 40 4.14 5.28 2.95
C ALA A 40 4.38 5.85 1.54
N ALA A 41 4.85 7.09 1.44
CA ALA A 41 5.18 7.72 0.17
C ALA A 41 6.29 6.97 -0.57
N ASP A 42 7.33 6.53 0.13
CA ASP A 42 8.42 5.75 -0.44
C ASP A 42 7.92 4.42 -1.00
N GLN A 43 7.06 3.71 -0.27
CA GLN A 43 6.49 2.46 -0.76
C GLN A 43 5.55 2.68 -1.94
N GLY A 44 4.74 3.73 -1.93
CA GLY A 44 3.91 4.13 -3.06
C GLY A 44 4.74 4.48 -4.30
N ALA A 45 5.90 5.07 -4.11
CA ALA A 45 6.82 5.45 -5.19
C ALA A 45 7.48 4.25 -5.90
N ARG A 46 7.39 3.04 -5.34
CA ARG A 46 7.88 1.83 -6.00
C ARG A 46 7.02 1.39 -7.18
N CYS A 47 5.79 1.88 -7.27
CA CYS A 47 4.92 1.60 -8.41
C CYS A 47 5.50 2.20 -9.69
N LEU A 48 5.59 1.39 -10.74
CA LEU A 48 6.11 1.81 -12.05
C LEU A 48 5.12 2.59 -12.89
N ASP A 49 3.84 2.59 -12.50
CA ASP A 49 2.75 3.12 -13.34
C ASP A 49 2.83 2.53 -14.76
N CYS A 50 2.87 1.21 -14.81
CA CYS A 50 3.30 0.45 -15.99
C CYS A 50 2.35 0.53 -17.20
N GLY A 51 1.16 1.12 -17.07
CA GLY A 51 0.16 1.17 -18.12
C GLY A 51 -0.50 -0.17 -18.48
N ASN A 52 -0.02 -1.26 -17.89
CA ASN A 52 -0.55 -2.60 -18.05
C ASN A 52 -0.71 -3.25 -16.66
N PRO A 53 -1.60 -2.70 -15.81
CA PRO A 53 -1.62 -3.02 -14.39
C PRO A 53 -2.26 -4.38 -14.10
N TYR A 54 -1.48 -5.44 -14.14
CA TYR A 54 -1.93 -6.78 -13.74
C TYR A 54 -2.47 -6.80 -12.31
N CYS A 55 -1.92 -5.98 -11.41
CA CYS A 55 -2.42 -5.84 -10.04
C CYS A 55 -3.90 -5.42 -10.02
N GLU A 56 -4.31 -4.49 -10.87
CA GLU A 56 -5.69 -4.05 -11.01
C GLU A 56 -6.56 -5.11 -11.69
N TRP A 57 -6.06 -5.70 -12.77
CA TRP A 57 -6.83 -6.69 -13.54
C TRP A 57 -7.04 -7.99 -12.80
N LYS A 58 -6.07 -8.42 -12.00
CA LYS A 58 -6.17 -9.63 -11.19
C LYS A 58 -6.95 -9.43 -9.90
N CYS A 59 -7.16 -8.19 -9.49
CA CYS A 59 -7.98 -7.86 -8.33
C CYS A 59 -9.45 -8.19 -8.62
N PRO A 60 -10.13 -9.03 -7.82
CA PRO A 60 -11.54 -9.37 -8.04
C PRO A 60 -12.48 -8.18 -8.04
N VAL A 61 -12.12 -7.10 -7.37
CA VAL A 61 -12.88 -5.84 -7.31
C VAL A 61 -12.33 -4.76 -8.23
N HIS A 62 -11.36 -5.09 -9.07
CA HIS A 62 -10.71 -4.15 -9.99
C HIS A 62 -10.29 -2.85 -9.33
N ASN A 63 -9.64 -2.94 -8.19
CA ASN A 63 -9.24 -1.76 -7.44
C ASN A 63 -8.17 -0.97 -8.20
N PRO A 64 -8.32 0.37 -8.31
CA PRO A 64 -7.38 1.20 -9.08
C PRO A 64 -6.06 1.41 -8.34
N ILE A 65 -5.30 0.33 -8.17
CA ILE A 65 -4.08 0.28 -7.35
C ILE A 65 -3.01 1.27 -7.82
N PRO A 66 -2.65 1.37 -9.10
CA PRO A 66 -1.65 2.36 -9.52
C PRO A 66 -2.06 3.80 -9.21
N ASP A 67 -3.34 4.10 -9.34
CA ASP A 67 -3.85 5.46 -9.16
C ASP A 67 -3.79 5.90 -7.69
N TRP A 68 -4.25 5.05 -6.75
CA TRP A 68 -4.14 5.44 -5.35
C TRP A 68 -2.71 5.35 -4.82
N LEU A 69 -1.85 4.49 -5.38
CA LEU A 69 -0.42 4.51 -5.04
C LEU A 69 0.25 5.82 -5.46
N ALA A 70 -0.14 6.38 -6.61
CA ALA A 70 0.34 7.70 -7.02
C ALA A 70 -0.07 8.78 -6.03
N LEU A 71 -1.32 8.74 -5.54
CA LEU A 71 -1.80 9.67 -4.52
C LEU A 71 -1.07 9.52 -3.19
N VAL A 72 -0.80 8.29 -2.76
CA VAL A 72 0.01 8.02 -1.55
C VAL A 72 1.40 8.61 -1.69
N ARG A 73 2.04 8.44 -2.83
CA ARG A 73 3.36 9.02 -3.11
C ARG A 73 3.35 10.53 -3.00
N GLU A 74 2.28 11.19 -3.40
CA GLU A 74 2.12 12.65 -3.31
C GLU A 74 1.70 13.14 -1.91
N GLY A 75 1.45 12.23 -0.98
CA GLY A 75 0.96 12.56 0.35
C GLY A 75 -0.53 12.87 0.43
N ARG A 76 -1.29 12.63 -0.63
CA ARG A 76 -2.73 12.87 -0.72
C ARG A 76 -3.51 11.67 -0.18
N LEU A 77 -3.36 11.39 1.12
CA LEU A 77 -3.83 10.14 1.73
C LEU A 77 -5.35 10.01 1.75
N PHE A 78 -6.08 11.09 1.97
CA PHE A 78 -7.56 11.05 1.97
C PHE A 78 -8.11 10.71 0.60
N GLU A 79 -7.56 11.30 -0.44
CA GLU A 79 -7.97 11.02 -1.82
C GLU A 79 -7.58 9.59 -2.22
N ALA A 80 -6.41 9.12 -1.79
CA ALA A 80 -6.00 7.73 -1.99
C ALA A 80 -6.97 6.76 -1.31
N ALA A 81 -7.40 7.07 -0.08
CA ALA A 81 -8.38 6.27 0.65
C ALA A 81 -9.74 6.25 -0.05
N GLU A 82 -10.23 7.39 -0.51
CA GLU A 82 -11.48 7.46 -1.28
C GLU A 82 -11.42 6.58 -2.52
N LEU A 83 -10.31 6.63 -3.24
CA LEU A 83 -10.13 5.86 -4.46
C LEU A 83 -10.00 4.36 -4.15
N ALA A 84 -9.28 3.98 -3.11
CA ALA A 84 -9.17 2.59 -2.67
C ALA A 84 -10.55 2.02 -2.25
N HIS A 85 -11.41 2.84 -1.67
CA HIS A 85 -12.76 2.44 -1.27
C HIS A 85 -13.78 2.46 -2.41
N SER A 86 -13.45 3.03 -3.56
CA SER A 86 -14.42 3.20 -4.67
C SER A 86 -14.98 1.89 -5.19
N THR A 87 -14.19 0.82 -5.17
CA THR A 87 -14.61 -0.51 -5.63
C THR A 87 -14.55 -1.58 -4.53
N ASN A 88 -14.00 -1.26 -3.37
CA ASN A 88 -13.75 -2.22 -2.30
C ASN A 88 -14.19 -1.65 -0.95
N PRO A 89 -15.20 -2.25 -0.29
CA PRO A 89 -15.65 -1.79 1.02
C PRO A 89 -14.68 -2.15 2.16
N LEU A 90 -13.75 -3.08 1.95
CA LEU A 90 -12.84 -3.61 2.98
C LEU A 90 -11.37 -3.62 2.51
N PRO A 91 -10.80 -2.46 2.07
CA PRO A 91 -9.45 -2.44 1.52
C PRO A 91 -8.38 -2.82 2.54
N GLU A 92 -8.61 -2.58 3.82
CA GLU A 92 -7.69 -2.96 4.89
C GLU A 92 -7.49 -4.47 4.99
N ILE A 93 -8.58 -5.24 4.91
CA ILE A 93 -8.51 -6.70 4.93
C ILE A 93 -7.80 -7.22 3.69
N CYS A 94 -8.14 -6.69 2.53
CA CYS A 94 -7.51 -7.06 1.27
C CYS A 94 -6.00 -6.76 1.27
N GLY A 95 -5.60 -5.62 1.83
CA GLY A 95 -4.19 -5.26 1.96
C GLY A 95 -3.38 -6.21 2.82
N ARG A 96 -4.01 -6.86 3.81
CA ARG A 96 -3.36 -7.84 4.69
C ARG A 96 -3.21 -9.22 4.06
N VAL A 97 -4.11 -9.61 3.17
CA VAL A 97 -4.18 -10.97 2.60
C VAL A 97 -3.86 -11.06 1.12
N CYS A 98 -3.68 -9.94 0.46
CA CYS A 98 -3.37 -9.90 -0.97
C CYS A 98 -2.02 -10.57 -1.25
N PRO A 99 -1.96 -11.57 -2.15
CA PRO A 99 -0.70 -12.20 -2.53
C PRO A 99 0.15 -11.25 -3.38
#